data_ebf1b84420de8a842380e3f82945fc58
#
_entry.id   ebf1b84420de8a842380e3f82945fc58
#
_cell.length_a   1.000
_cell.length_b   1.000
_cell.length_c   1.000
_cell.angle_alpha   90.00
_cell.angle_beta   90.00
_cell.angle_gamma   90.00
#
_symmetry.space_group_name_H-M   'P 1'
#
loop_
_entity.id
_entity.type
_entity.pdbx_description
1 polymer ?
#
loop_
_entity_poly.entity_id
_entity_poly.type
_entity_poly.pdbx_seq_one_letter_code
_entity_poly.pdbx_strand_id
1 'polypeptide(L)'
;YRFRTIRPVPYPGRTPHIHAAVFQEGGRRFVTQIYVAGEPLNERDALFMRVPETLRPLLLADFVAVDDLAVAFTAEFDFVLAPVLAGLFEPHTV
;
A
#
# COMPACT_ATOMS: atom_id res chain seq x y z
N TYR A 1 8.08 7.43 5.94
CA TYR A 1 8.91 7.42 4.72
C TYR A 1 8.26 8.24 3.62
N ARG A 2 9.09 8.99 2.93
CA ARG A 2 8.68 9.72 1.73
C ARG A 2 9.36 9.10 0.52
N PHE A 3 8.61 8.93 -0.56
CA PHE A 3 9.17 8.40 -1.79
C PHE A 3 8.55 9.10 -3.00
N ARG A 4 9.22 8.99 -4.12
CA ARG A 4 8.79 9.55 -5.40
C ARG A 4 8.50 8.39 -6.35
N THR A 5 7.41 8.49 -7.07
CA THR A 5 6.97 7.41 -7.95
C THR A 5 6.07 7.93 -9.05
N ILE A 6 5.79 7.08 -10.03
CA ILE A 6 4.61 7.25 -10.88
C ILE A 6 3.40 6.75 -10.09
N ARG A 7 2.22 7.25 -10.44
CA ARG A 7 1.01 6.74 -9.80
C ARG A 7 0.80 5.28 -10.18
N PRO A 8 0.56 4.39 -9.22
CA PRO A 8 0.23 3.00 -9.54
C PRO A 8 -1.03 2.93 -10.38
N VAL A 9 -1.05 1.98 -11.32
CA VAL A 9 -2.22 1.75 -12.17
C VAL A 9 -2.96 0.50 -11.72
N PRO A 10 -4.30 0.46 -11.91
CA PRO A 10 -5.05 -0.74 -11.58
C PRO A 10 -4.79 -1.84 -12.61
N TYR A 11 -4.96 -3.08 -12.20
CA TYR A 11 -5.06 -4.20 -13.12
C TYR A 11 -6.24 -5.08 -12.69
N PRO A 12 -6.69 -6.02 -13.55
CA PRO A 12 -7.95 -6.72 -13.29
C PRO A 12 -8.04 -7.31 -11.90
N GLY A 13 -9.11 -6.96 -11.18
CA GLY A 13 -9.37 -7.45 -9.85
C GLY A 13 -8.63 -6.72 -8.72
N ARG A 14 -7.79 -5.73 -9.04
CA ARG A 14 -7.01 -5.03 -8.01
C ARG A 14 -7.08 -3.52 -8.17
N THR A 15 -7.21 -2.82 -7.04
CA THR A 15 -7.02 -1.38 -6.97
C THR A 15 -5.54 -1.02 -7.17
N PRO A 16 -5.22 0.22 -7.61
CA PRO A 16 -3.83 0.66 -7.67
C PRO A 16 -3.14 0.51 -6.32
N HIS A 17 -1.97 -0.12 -6.29
CA HIS A 17 -1.22 -0.33 -5.05
C HIS A 17 0.26 -0.52 -5.33
N ILE A 18 1.07 -0.38 -4.29
CA ILE A 18 2.49 -0.64 -4.31
C ILE A 18 2.80 -1.72 -3.29
N HIS A 19 3.44 -2.80 -3.73
CA HIS A 19 3.95 -3.81 -2.82
C HIS A 19 5.17 -3.27 -2.09
N ALA A 20 5.24 -3.52 -0.79
CA ALA A 20 6.37 -3.08 0.01
C ALA A 20 6.81 -4.20 0.95
N ALA A 21 8.11 -4.30 1.14
CA ALA A 21 8.68 -5.20 2.12
C ALA A 21 9.61 -4.40 3.04
N VAL A 22 9.43 -4.56 4.33
CA VAL A 22 10.26 -3.94 5.35
C VAL A 22 11.10 -5.02 6.00
N PHE A 23 12.42 -4.85 5.95
CA PHE A 23 13.36 -5.79 6.55
C PHE A 23 13.77 -5.26 7.91
N GLN A 24 13.64 -6.11 8.91
CA GLN A 24 13.99 -5.79 10.29
C GLN A 24 15.30 -6.46 10.67
N GLU A 25 15.93 -5.97 11.72
CA GLU A 25 17.07 -6.64 12.32
C GLU A 25 16.70 -8.08 12.66
N GLY A 26 17.61 -9.00 12.48
CA GLY A 26 17.37 -10.42 12.71
C GLY A 26 16.78 -11.15 11.50
N GLY A 27 16.68 -10.47 10.36
CA GLY A 27 16.21 -11.09 9.11
C GLY A 27 14.71 -11.20 8.97
N ARG A 28 13.95 -10.62 9.87
CA ARG A 28 12.48 -10.61 9.75
C ARG A 28 12.05 -9.70 8.61
N ARG A 29 11.03 -10.14 7.89
CA ARG A 29 10.44 -9.39 6.80
C ARG A 29 8.97 -9.13 7.08
N PHE A 30 8.55 -7.88 6.91
CA PHE A 30 7.16 -7.48 6.95
C PHE A 30 6.73 -7.08 5.54
N VAL A 31 5.71 -7.74 5.00
CA VAL A 31 5.19 -7.46 3.66
C VAL A 31 3.85 -6.77 3.78
N THR A 32 3.68 -5.69 3.04
CA THR A 32 2.43 -4.94 3.03
C THR A 32 2.17 -4.37 1.63
N GLN A 33 1.05 -3.70 1.50
CA GLN A 33 0.69 -2.97 0.29
C GLN A 33 0.32 -1.54 0.68
N ILE A 34 0.74 -0.60 -0.15
CA ILE A 34 0.42 0.82 0.01
C ILE A 34 -0.67 1.13 -1.00
N TYR A 35 -1.80 1.60 -0.50
CA TYR A 35 -2.96 1.93 -1.33
C TYR A 35 -3.07 3.44 -1.51
N VAL A 36 -3.71 3.85 -2.61
CA VAL A 36 -3.90 5.27 -2.92
C VAL A 36 -5.11 5.77 -2.14
N ALA A 37 -4.91 6.78 -1.29
CA ALA A 37 -5.99 7.40 -0.55
C ALA A 37 -6.99 8.04 -1.51
N GLY A 38 -8.27 7.85 -1.26
CA GLY A 38 -9.33 8.41 -2.08
C GLY A 38 -9.63 7.65 -3.37
N GLU A 39 -8.96 6.52 -3.61
CA GLU A 39 -9.21 5.72 -4.81
C GLU A 39 -10.48 4.87 -4.65
N PRO A 40 -11.53 5.08 -5.48
CA PRO A 40 -12.78 4.34 -5.32
C PRO A 40 -12.64 2.83 -5.48
N LEU A 41 -11.68 2.35 -6.25
CA LEU A 41 -11.47 0.92 -6.47
C LEU A 41 -11.00 0.19 -5.21
N ASN A 42 -10.52 0.91 -4.18
CA ASN A 42 -10.13 0.29 -2.93
C ASN A 42 -11.27 -0.52 -2.32
N GLU A 43 -12.49 0.00 -2.39
CA GLU A 43 -13.66 -0.66 -1.82
C GLU A 43 -14.08 -1.93 -2.56
N ARG A 44 -13.53 -2.15 -3.74
CA ARG A 44 -13.77 -3.36 -4.54
C ARG A 44 -12.60 -4.32 -4.53
N ASP A 45 -11.53 -3.97 -3.81
CA ASP A 45 -10.35 -4.81 -3.71
C ASP A 45 -10.50 -5.78 -2.56
N ALA A 46 -10.51 -7.08 -2.85
CA ALA A 46 -10.76 -8.08 -1.85
C ALA A 46 -9.70 -8.11 -0.75
N LEU A 47 -8.43 -7.85 -1.10
CA LEU A 47 -7.37 -7.82 -0.09
C LEU A 47 -7.51 -6.59 0.81
N PHE A 48 -7.80 -5.42 0.23
CA PHE A 48 -8.01 -4.21 1.03
C PHE A 48 -9.20 -4.38 1.98
N MET A 49 -10.29 -4.95 1.48
CA MET A 49 -11.51 -5.12 2.27
C MET A 49 -11.38 -6.20 3.35
N ARG A 50 -10.36 -7.04 3.30
CA ARG A 50 -10.05 -8.01 4.37
C ARG A 50 -9.40 -7.32 5.56
N VAL A 51 -8.86 -6.13 5.39
CA VAL A 51 -8.28 -5.37 6.49
C VAL A 51 -9.41 -4.83 7.37
N PRO A 52 -9.34 -4.99 8.69
CA PRO A 52 -10.34 -4.39 9.57
C PRO A 52 -10.49 -2.90 9.30
N GLU A 53 -11.73 -2.42 9.24
CA GLU A 53 -12.03 -1.04 8.83
C GLU A 53 -11.23 0.00 9.59
N THR A 54 -11.05 -0.20 10.90
CA THR A 54 -10.31 0.73 11.75
C THR A 54 -8.82 0.79 11.42
N LEU A 55 -8.28 -0.22 10.73
CA LEU A 55 -6.87 -0.31 10.37
C LEU A 55 -6.59 0.09 8.93
N ARG A 56 -7.62 0.22 8.09
CA ARG A 56 -7.44 0.58 6.68
C ARG A 56 -6.69 1.89 6.47
N PRO A 57 -6.92 2.94 7.28
CA PRO A 57 -6.16 4.19 7.09
C PRO A 57 -4.64 4.00 7.19
N LEU A 58 -4.17 2.99 7.90
CA LEU A 58 -2.74 2.70 8.03
C LEU A 58 -2.10 2.23 6.73
N LEU A 59 -2.90 1.83 5.75
CA LEU A 59 -2.43 1.33 4.46
C LEU A 59 -2.58 2.36 3.34
N LEU A 60 -3.09 3.55 3.64
CA LEU A 60 -3.37 4.57 2.64
C LEU A 60 -2.28 5.62 2.61
N ALA A 61 -1.95 6.08 1.41
CA ALA A 61 -1.03 7.21 1.22
C ALA A 61 -1.63 8.18 0.21
N ASP A 62 -1.42 9.48 0.46
CA ASP A 62 -1.77 10.51 -0.50
C ASP A 62 -0.67 10.63 -1.54
N PHE A 63 -1.04 10.50 -2.80
CA PHE A 63 -0.12 10.65 -3.91
C PHE A 63 -0.27 12.06 -4.47
N VAL A 64 0.74 12.88 -4.24
CA VAL A 64 0.73 14.30 -4.61
C VAL A 64 1.55 14.50 -5.87
N ALA A 65 0.93 15.04 -6.91
CA ALA A 65 1.61 15.33 -8.16
C ALA A 65 2.69 16.38 -7.94
N VAL A 66 3.88 16.14 -8.52
CA VAL A 66 5.02 17.05 -8.42
C VAL A 66 5.32 17.77 -9.72
N ASP A 67 4.55 17.51 -10.76
CA ASP A 67 4.66 18.19 -12.05
C ASP A 67 3.27 18.46 -12.64
N ASP A 68 3.21 19.37 -13.63
CA ASP A 68 1.95 19.77 -14.26
C ASP A 68 1.31 18.65 -15.09
N LEU A 69 2.08 17.65 -15.45
CA LEU A 69 1.60 16.54 -16.26
C LEU A 69 1.07 15.38 -15.43
N ALA A 70 1.18 15.49 -14.10
CA ALA A 70 0.79 14.44 -13.16
C ALA A 70 1.44 13.08 -13.47
N VAL A 71 2.68 13.11 -13.96
CA VAL A 71 3.44 11.90 -14.29
C VAL A 71 4.22 11.41 -13.08
N ALA A 72 4.71 12.34 -12.26
CA ALA A 72 5.46 12.02 -11.05
C ALA A 72 4.69 12.44 -9.81
N PHE A 73 4.78 11.65 -8.77
CA PHE A 73 4.11 11.86 -7.49
C PHE A 73 5.09 11.68 -6.34
N THR A 74 4.84 12.40 -5.25
CA THR A 74 5.44 12.07 -3.96
C THR A 74 4.37 11.50 -3.06
N ALA A 75 4.78 10.59 -2.18
CA ALA A 75 3.91 10.02 -1.19
C ALA A 75 4.68 9.81 0.11
N GLU A 76 3.97 9.92 1.22
CA GLU A 76 4.51 9.60 2.53
C GLU A 76 3.73 8.43 3.08
N PHE A 77 4.45 7.47 3.68
CA PHE A 77 3.84 6.29 4.25
C PHE A 77 4.65 5.82 5.45
N ASP A 78 3.98 5.69 6.58
CA ASP A 78 4.60 5.16 7.79
C ASP A 78 4.25 3.69 7.93
N PHE A 79 5.27 2.85 8.02
CA PHE A 79 5.05 1.42 8.16
C PHE A 79 4.69 1.09 9.60
N VAL A 80 3.47 0.57 9.80
CA VAL A 80 3.00 0.11 11.10
C VAL A 80 3.09 -1.40 11.12
N LEU A 81 3.97 -1.94 11.95
CA LEU A 81 4.28 -3.36 11.99
C LEU A 81 3.34 -4.10 12.96
N ALA A 82 2.04 -3.85 12.83
CA ALA A 82 1.04 -4.48 13.67
C ALA A 82 0.88 -5.97 13.30
N PRO A 83 0.81 -6.87 14.28
CA PRO A 83 0.68 -8.31 14.00
C PRO A 83 -0.53 -8.66 13.13
N VAL A 84 -1.64 -7.95 13.29
CA VAL A 84 -2.84 -8.20 12.51
C VAL A 84 -2.63 -7.90 11.02
N LEU A 85 -1.69 -7.00 10.67
CA LEU A 85 -1.37 -6.68 9.29
C LEU A 85 -0.28 -7.58 8.73
N ALA A 86 0.54 -8.17 9.57
CA ALA A 86 1.74 -8.88 9.16
C ALA A 86 1.47 -10.10 8.28
N GLY A 87 0.36 -10.80 8.51
CA GLY A 87 0.02 -12.00 7.76
C GLY A 87 -0.88 -11.78 6.55
N LEU A 88 -1.48 -10.58 6.40
CA LEU A 88 -2.47 -10.33 5.36
C LEU A 88 -1.90 -10.31 3.96
N PHE A 89 -0.68 -9.82 3.82
CA PHE A 89 -0.03 -9.63 2.52
C PHE A 89 1.19 -10.52 2.34
N GLU A 90 1.45 -11.43 3.27
CA GLU A 90 2.52 -12.38 3.10
C GLU A 90 2.25 -13.21 1.85
N PRO A 91 3.24 -13.34 0.96
CA PRO A 91 3.05 -14.19 -0.20
C PRO A 91 2.93 -15.63 0.30
N HIS A 92 1.83 -16.25 -0.07
CA HIS A 92 1.75 -17.69 0.11
C HIS A 92 2.78 -18.33 -0.80
N THR A 93 3.59 -19.19 -0.25
CA THR A 93 4.56 -19.91 -1.05
C THR A 93 3.80 -20.80 -2.04
N VAL A 94 3.90 -20.43 -3.24
CA VAL A 94 3.33 -21.20 -4.34
C VAL A 94 4.46 -21.83 -5.11
#